data_89ed8101a3bf8a341ed3d8efece6a48f
#
_entry.id   89ed8101a3bf8a341ed3d8efece6a48f
#
_cell.length_a   1.000
_cell.length_b   1.000
_cell.length_c   1.000
_cell.angle_alpha   90.00
_cell.angle_beta   90.00
_cell.angle_gamma   90.00
#
_symmetry.space_group_name_H-M   'P 1'
#
loop_
_entity.id
_entity.type
_entity.pdbx_description
1 polymer ?
#
loop_
_entity_poly.entity_id
_entity_poly.type
_entity_poly.pdbx_seq_one_letter_code
_entity_poly.pdbx_strand_id
1 'polypeptide(L)'
;MDVLLAAALGYLLGSIPFGYLLTRAAGLGDVRAQGSGNIGATNVLRTGSKKLAAATLLLDLAKGFIPVWLAGQIWYDLAVAEPEPGLVVDYIVANPVSQSFAAAGAVLGHCFPVWLKFKGGKGVATNAGVCFGLAWPLGLTYALVWIGVLATLRISSLAGMSAVVCAAIAAALLGYTAFVPVLVLIALLVIWLHRANIARLAKGEEPKVGAKK
;
A
#
# COMPACT_ATOMS: atom_id res chain seq x y z
N MET A 1 -21.41 6.97 -9.61
CA MET A 1 -21.68 6.60 -8.19
C MET A 1 -20.69 5.56 -7.72
N ASP A 2 -20.36 4.59 -8.54
CA ASP A 2 -19.51 3.44 -8.19
C ASP A 2 -18.08 3.81 -7.80
N VAL A 3 -17.48 4.80 -8.48
CA VAL A 3 -16.11 5.26 -8.14
C VAL A 3 -16.02 5.89 -6.75
N LEU A 4 -17.06 6.61 -6.29
CA LEU A 4 -17.08 7.18 -4.94
C LEU A 4 -17.27 6.09 -3.88
N LEU A 5 -18.08 5.07 -4.16
CA LEU A 5 -18.24 3.92 -3.28
C LEU A 5 -16.95 3.10 -3.21
N ALA A 6 -16.27 2.89 -4.34
CA ALA A 6 -14.98 2.22 -4.39
C ALA A 6 -13.92 2.98 -3.57
N ALA A 7 -13.84 4.30 -3.74
CA ALA A 7 -12.95 5.15 -2.96
C ALA A 7 -13.27 5.11 -1.46
N ALA A 8 -14.55 5.17 -1.09
CA ALA A 8 -14.99 5.10 0.30
C ALA A 8 -14.67 3.74 0.93
N LEU A 9 -14.94 2.63 0.23
CA LEU A 9 -14.56 1.28 0.65
C LEU A 9 -13.05 1.18 0.87
N GLY A 10 -12.27 1.65 -0.10
CA GLY A 10 -10.82 1.72 0.01
C GLY A 10 -10.37 2.50 1.23
N TYR A 11 -10.89 3.71 1.40
CA TYR A 11 -10.52 4.56 2.53
C TYR A 11 -10.89 3.95 3.89
N LEU A 12 -12.09 3.43 4.04
CA LEU A 12 -12.54 2.84 5.31
C LEU A 12 -11.68 1.63 5.70
N LEU A 13 -11.46 0.68 4.79
CA LEU A 13 -10.61 -0.48 5.06
C LEU A 13 -9.15 -0.06 5.24
N GLY A 14 -8.63 0.81 4.38
CA GLY A 14 -7.29 1.35 4.47
C GLY A 14 -7.00 2.08 5.76
N SER A 15 -8.01 2.78 6.32
CA SER A 15 -7.87 3.59 7.53
C SER A 15 -7.77 2.79 8.83
N ILE A 16 -7.98 1.47 8.81
CA ILE A 16 -7.81 0.61 9.99
C ILE A 16 -6.33 0.62 10.40
N PRO A 17 -5.97 1.15 11.59
CA PRO A 17 -4.58 1.34 11.96
C PRO A 17 -4.02 0.12 12.69
N PHE A 18 -3.78 -0.99 11.97
CA PHE A 18 -3.43 -2.28 12.58
C PHE A 18 -2.20 -2.23 13.47
N GLY A 19 -1.12 -1.55 13.07
CA GLY A 19 0.07 -1.45 13.92
C GLY A 19 -0.20 -0.76 15.25
N TYR A 20 -1.04 0.27 15.25
CA TYR A 20 -1.47 0.93 16.49
C TYR A 20 -2.36 0.02 17.34
N LEU A 21 -3.35 -0.64 16.73
CA LEU A 21 -4.29 -1.51 17.44
C LEU A 21 -3.58 -2.73 18.06
N LEU A 22 -2.73 -3.39 17.29
CA LEU A 22 -1.98 -4.57 17.74
C LEU A 22 -1.01 -4.26 18.88
N THR A 23 -0.27 -3.14 18.81
CA THR A 23 0.65 -2.76 19.89
C THR A 23 -0.09 -2.37 21.17
N ARG A 24 -1.21 -1.67 21.06
CA ARG A 24 -2.06 -1.36 22.22
C ARG A 24 -2.68 -2.61 22.85
N ALA A 25 -3.23 -3.51 22.05
CA ALA A 25 -3.81 -4.77 22.54
C ALA A 25 -2.77 -5.67 23.21
N ALA A 26 -1.51 -5.59 22.79
CA ALA A 26 -0.40 -6.33 23.40
C ALA A 26 0.23 -5.65 24.62
N GLY A 27 -0.32 -4.54 25.11
CA GLY A 27 0.20 -3.81 26.26
C GLY A 27 1.49 -3.01 26.00
N LEU A 28 1.92 -2.86 24.72
CA LEU A 28 3.15 -2.14 24.34
C LEU A 28 2.94 -0.62 24.20
N GLY A 29 1.72 -0.13 24.46
CA GLY A 29 1.37 1.27 24.37
C GLY A 29 1.19 1.79 22.95
N ASP A 30 1.35 3.12 22.78
CA ASP A 30 1.20 3.76 21.47
C ASP A 30 2.53 3.68 20.69
N VAL A 31 2.52 2.92 19.59
CA VAL A 31 3.69 2.76 18.73
C VAL A 31 4.21 4.08 18.14
N ARG A 32 3.37 5.12 18.09
CA ARG A 32 3.77 6.46 17.60
C ARG A 32 4.64 7.22 18.59
N ALA A 33 4.62 6.85 19.87
CA ALA A 33 5.52 7.40 20.87
C ALA A 33 6.95 6.83 20.77
N GLN A 34 7.18 5.86 19.87
CA GLN A 34 8.46 5.17 19.73
C GLN A 34 9.03 5.32 18.32
N GLY A 35 10.35 5.22 18.21
CA GLY A 35 11.09 5.11 16.96
C GLY A 35 10.81 6.25 15.97
N SER A 36 10.18 5.94 14.85
CA SER A 36 9.89 6.93 13.78
C SER A 36 8.56 7.66 13.94
N GLY A 37 7.79 7.36 14.98
CA GLY A 37 6.45 7.92 15.17
C GLY A 37 5.39 7.37 14.18
N ASN A 38 5.72 6.35 13.40
CA ASN A 38 4.87 5.78 12.37
C ASN A 38 4.14 4.53 12.89
N ILE A 39 2.94 4.22 12.34
CA ILE A 39 2.16 3.04 12.70
C ILE A 39 2.56 1.77 11.93
N GLY A 40 3.47 1.84 10.94
CA GLY A 40 3.82 0.71 10.06
C GLY A 40 4.69 -0.35 10.72
N ALA A 41 4.75 -1.53 10.09
CA ALA A 41 5.43 -2.74 10.58
C ALA A 41 6.89 -2.52 11.01
N THR A 42 7.67 -1.69 10.28
CA THR A 42 9.07 -1.38 10.63
C THR A 42 9.18 -0.65 11.97
N ASN A 43 8.19 0.19 12.32
CA ASN A 43 8.18 0.86 13.63
C ASN A 43 7.70 -0.10 14.72
N VAL A 44 6.71 -0.95 14.43
CA VAL A 44 6.28 -2.02 15.33
C VAL A 44 7.44 -2.98 15.64
N LEU A 45 8.30 -3.31 14.67
CA LEU A 45 9.49 -4.14 14.90
C LEU A 45 10.43 -3.56 15.97
N ARG A 46 10.49 -2.23 16.09
CA ARG A 46 11.31 -1.54 17.11
C ARG A 46 10.80 -1.72 18.54
N THR A 47 9.55 -2.15 18.73
CA THR A 47 9.03 -2.54 20.05
C THR A 47 9.60 -3.88 20.54
N GLY A 48 10.39 -4.59 19.69
CA GLY A 48 10.97 -5.90 19.97
C GLY A 48 10.13 -7.08 19.50
N SER A 49 8.86 -6.88 19.13
CA SER A 49 7.98 -7.96 18.72
C SER A 49 7.99 -8.22 17.21
N LYS A 50 8.73 -9.25 16.78
CA LYS A 50 8.73 -9.70 15.38
C LYS A 50 7.36 -10.21 14.93
N LYS A 51 6.59 -10.88 15.84
CA LYS A 51 5.26 -11.40 15.55
C LYS A 51 4.27 -10.28 15.25
N LEU A 52 4.24 -9.23 16.07
CA LEU A 52 3.36 -8.08 15.85
C LEU A 52 3.77 -7.30 14.60
N ALA A 53 5.06 -7.17 14.31
CA ALA A 53 5.53 -6.53 13.10
C ALA A 53 5.10 -7.30 11.85
N ALA A 54 5.21 -8.63 11.85
CA ALA A 54 4.74 -9.49 10.76
C ALA A 54 3.22 -9.40 10.59
N ALA A 55 2.44 -9.48 11.69
CA ALA A 55 1.00 -9.31 11.66
C ALA A 55 0.59 -7.94 11.10
N THR A 56 1.27 -6.86 11.53
CA THR A 56 1.04 -5.51 11.00
C THR A 56 1.30 -5.46 9.50
N LEU A 57 2.40 -6.05 9.03
CA LEU A 57 2.75 -6.08 7.60
C LEU A 57 1.66 -6.78 6.78
N LEU A 58 1.24 -7.97 7.22
CA LEU A 58 0.23 -8.78 6.51
C LEU A 58 -1.14 -8.11 6.51
N LEU A 59 -1.56 -7.54 7.63
CA LEU A 59 -2.85 -6.85 7.73
C LEU A 59 -2.86 -5.51 6.96
N ASP A 60 -1.75 -4.77 6.96
CA ASP A 60 -1.63 -3.55 6.16
C ASP A 60 -1.57 -3.87 4.66
N LEU A 61 -1.01 -5.02 4.26
CA LEU A 61 -1.09 -5.51 2.88
C LEU A 61 -2.52 -5.94 2.54
N ALA A 62 -3.16 -6.72 3.39
CA ALA A 62 -4.53 -7.22 3.17
C ALA A 62 -5.54 -6.07 3.01
N LYS A 63 -5.44 -5.01 3.83
CA LYS A 63 -6.34 -3.85 3.72
C LYS A 63 -6.13 -3.02 2.45
N GLY A 64 -4.97 -3.15 1.78
CA GLY A 64 -4.73 -2.60 0.45
C GLY A 64 -5.28 -3.49 -0.65
N PHE A 65 -5.07 -4.81 -0.53
CA PHE A 65 -5.50 -5.81 -1.51
C PHE A 65 -7.02 -5.93 -1.59
N ILE A 66 -7.68 -6.15 -0.44
CA ILE A 66 -9.10 -6.50 -0.37
C ILE A 66 -10.00 -5.48 -1.07
N PRO A 67 -9.94 -4.17 -0.80
CA PRO A 67 -10.85 -3.22 -1.43
C PRO A 67 -10.63 -3.09 -2.94
N VAL A 68 -9.39 -3.23 -3.41
CA VAL A 68 -9.06 -3.17 -4.84
C VAL A 68 -9.57 -4.41 -5.56
N TRP A 69 -9.37 -5.59 -4.98
CA TRP A 69 -9.88 -6.84 -5.52
C TRP A 69 -11.41 -6.85 -5.54
N LEU A 70 -12.07 -6.45 -4.45
CA LEU A 70 -13.53 -6.33 -4.38
C LEU A 70 -14.06 -5.33 -5.41
N ALA A 71 -13.41 -4.18 -5.59
CA ALA A 71 -13.80 -3.21 -6.60
C ALA A 71 -13.77 -3.82 -8.01
N GLY A 72 -12.79 -4.66 -8.30
CA GLY A 72 -12.71 -5.41 -9.56
C GLY A 72 -13.85 -6.42 -9.72
N GLN A 73 -14.31 -7.08 -8.63
CA GLN A 73 -15.37 -8.09 -8.69
C GLN A 73 -16.78 -7.47 -8.71
N ILE A 74 -17.04 -6.52 -7.81
CA ILE A 74 -18.39 -5.97 -7.59
C ILE A 74 -18.85 -5.15 -8.81
N TRP A 75 -17.96 -4.32 -9.38
CA TRP A 75 -18.35 -3.45 -10.51
C TRP A 75 -18.14 -4.11 -11.88
N TYR A 76 -17.60 -5.32 -11.93
CA TYR A 76 -17.57 -6.15 -13.12
C TYR A 76 -19.00 -6.54 -13.55
N ASP A 77 -19.78 -7.11 -12.64
CA ASP A 77 -21.13 -7.60 -12.93
C ASP A 77 -22.12 -6.51 -13.36
N LEU A 78 -21.83 -5.25 -12.96
CA LEU A 78 -22.66 -4.09 -13.33
C LEU A 78 -22.31 -3.48 -14.69
N ALA A 79 -21.12 -3.77 -15.22
CA ALA A 79 -20.64 -3.24 -16.50
C ALA A 79 -20.89 -4.16 -17.69
N VAL A 80 -21.20 -5.44 -17.46
CA VAL A 80 -21.49 -6.46 -18.51
C VAL A 80 -23.01 -6.59 -18.71
N ALA A 81 -23.72 -5.49 -18.85
CA ALA A 81 -25.07 -5.50 -19.34
C ALA A 81 -25.03 -5.53 -20.87
N GLU A 82 -25.29 -6.71 -21.45
CA GLU A 82 -25.54 -7.01 -22.86
C GLU A 82 -24.29 -7.00 -23.78
N PRO A 83 -23.69 -8.17 -24.07
CA PRO A 83 -22.77 -8.28 -25.21
C PRO A 83 -23.57 -8.09 -26.51
N GLU A 84 -23.10 -7.19 -27.37
CA GLU A 84 -23.58 -7.09 -28.74
C GLU A 84 -23.46 -8.46 -29.44
N PRO A 85 -24.50 -8.93 -30.14
CA PRO A 85 -24.46 -10.23 -30.82
C PRO A 85 -23.31 -10.30 -31.85
N GLY A 86 -22.35 -11.17 -31.58
CA GLY A 86 -21.20 -11.41 -32.47
C GLY A 86 -19.85 -10.93 -31.97
N LEU A 87 -19.78 -10.23 -30.81
CA LEU A 87 -18.51 -9.90 -30.16
C LEU A 87 -18.18 -11.00 -29.14
N VAL A 88 -17.20 -11.84 -29.42
CA VAL A 88 -16.60 -12.72 -28.42
C VAL A 88 -15.75 -11.85 -27.52
N VAL A 89 -16.34 -11.35 -26.44
CA VAL A 89 -15.60 -10.58 -25.42
C VAL A 89 -14.98 -11.57 -24.46
N ASP A 90 -13.81 -12.07 -24.82
CA ASP A 90 -13.02 -13.00 -24.00
C ASP A 90 -12.20 -12.28 -22.91
N TYR A 91 -12.66 -11.11 -22.46
CA TYR A 91 -11.96 -10.36 -21.41
C TYR A 91 -12.89 -10.01 -20.26
N ILE A 92 -12.66 -10.69 -19.15
CA ILE A 92 -13.08 -10.27 -17.81
C ILE A 92 -12.40 -8.92 -17.53
N VAL A 93 -13.00 -7.82 -17.96
CA VAL A 93 -12.47 -6.49 -17.71
C VAL A 93 -13.00 -6.04 -16.36
N ALA A 94 -12.25 -6.37 -15.30
CA ALA A 94 -12.42 -5.68 -14.03
C ALA A 94 -12.42 -4.18 -14.32
N ASN A 95 -13.35 -3.42 -13.72
CA ASN A 95 -13.45 -1.98 -13.98
C ASN A 95 -12.21 -1.26 -13.44
N PRO A 96 -11.22 -0.89 -14.29
CA PRO A 96 -9.94 -0.36 -13.83
C PRO A 96 -10.08 1.00 -13.16
N VAL A 97 -11.16 1.72 -13.47
CA VAL A 97 -11.44 3.02 -12.86
C VAL A 97 -11.84 2.82 -11.39
N SER A 98 -12.80 1.93 -11.11
CA SER A 98 -13.23 1.62 -9.74
C SER A 98 -12.08 1.04 -8.91
N GLN A 99 -11.26 0.15 -9.49
CA GLN A 99 -10.06 -0.36 -8.82
C GLN A 99 -9.06 0.75 -8.49
N SER A 100 -8.84 1.71 -9.41
CA SER A 100 -7.95 2.85 -9.19
C SER A 100 -8.45 3.75 -8.05
N PHE A 101 -9.76 4.00 -7.96
CA PHE A 101 -10.33 4.78 -6.87
C PHE A 101 -10.26 4.04 -5.52
N ALA A 102 -10.50 2.72 -5.51
CA ALA A 102 -10.30 1.90 -4.31
C ALA A 102 -8.83 1.89 -3.85
N ALA A 103 -7.88 1.82 -4.79
CA ALA A 103 -6.44 1.87 -4.54
C ALA A 103 -6.03 3.21 -3.89
N ALA A 104 -6.46 4.32 -4.49
CA ALA A 104 -6.22 5.65 -3.93
C ALA A 104 -6.82 5.78 -2.53
N GLY A 105 -8.08 5.36 -2.35
CA GLY A 105 -8.76 5.34 -1.06
C GLY A 105 -7.99 4.54 -0.01
N ALA A 106 -7.55 3.33 -0.32
CA ALA A 106 -6.84 2.45 0.61
C ALA A 106 -5.52 3.07 1.10
N VAL A 107 -4.74 3.66 0.19
CA VAL A 107 -3.47 4.30 0.56
C VAL A 107 -3.70 5.59 1.33
N LEU A 108 -4.66 6.42 0.92
CA LEU A 108 -5.03 7.65 1.65
C LEU A 108 -5.56 7.32 3.04
N GLY A 109 -6.40 6.28 3.19
CA GLY A 109 -6.88 5.82 4.49
C GLY A 109 -5.76 5.39 5.41
N HIS A 110 -4.78 4.62 4.90
CA HIS A 110 -3.60 4.24 5.69
C HIS A 110 -2.73 5.44 6.09
N CYS A 111 -2.52 6.38 5.18
CA CYS A 111 -1.65 7.54 5.44
C CYS A 111 -2.32 8.60 6.31
N PHE A 112 -3.63 8.77 6.15
CA PHE A 112 -4.41 9.81 6.82
C PHE A 112 -5.68 9.25 7.47
N PRO A 113 -5.59 8.29 8.41
CA PRO A 113 -6.75 7.70 9.05
C PRO A 113 -7.43 8.71 9.97
N VAL A 114 -8.75 8.91 9.80
CA VAL A 114 -9.54 9.84 10.61
C VAL A 114 -9.46 9.50 12.11
N TRP A 115 -9.43 8.22 12.46
CA TRP A 115 -9.33 7.70 13.84
C TRP A 115 -8.06 8.15 14.57
N LEU A 116 -7.00 8.46 13.84
CA LEU A 116 -5.72 8.90 14.39
C LEU A 116 -5.44 10.38 14.10
N LYS A 117 -6.50 11.19 13.89
CA LYS A 117 -6.39 12.62 13.56
C LYS A 117 -5.47 12.83 12.34
N PHE A 118 -5.65 12.01 11.31
CA PHE A 118 -4.89 12.01 10.04
C PHE A 118 -3.38 11.77 10.17
N LYS A 119 -2.92 11.17 11.29
CA LYS A 119 -1.51 10.83 11.54
C LYS A 119 -1.31 9.31 11.44
N GLY A 120 -1.22 8.81 10.21
CA GLY A 120 -1.11 7.39 9.91
C GLY A 120 0.30 6.93 9.53
N GLY A 121 0.35 5.99 8.57
CA GLY A 121 1.56 5.40 8.03
C GLY A 121 2.07 6.11 6.76
N LYS A 122 2.93 5.41 6.00
CA LYS A 122 3.50 5.92 4.75
C LYS A 122 3.06 5.13 3.51
N GLY A 123 2.17 4.17 3.65
CA GLY A 123 1.53 3.48 2.54
C GLY A 123 2.31 2.31 1.95
N VAL A 124 3.53 1.98 2.39
CA VAL A 124 4.37 0.97 1.73
C VAL A 124 3.72 -0.42 1.68
N ALA A 125 3.33 -0.98 2.83
CA ALA A 125 2.70 -2.31 2.88
C ALA A 125 1.31 -2.31 2.22
N THR A 126 0.53 -1.24 2.44
CA THR A 126 -0.79 -1.08 1.85
C THR A 126 -0.70 -0.98 0.32
N ASN A 127 0.30 -0.24 -0.21
CA ASN A 127 0.49 -0.17 -1.65
C ASN A 127 1.02 -1.49 -2.26
N ALA A 128 1.78 -2.29 -1.50
CA ALA A 128 2.08 -3.66 -1.95
C ALA A 128 0.79 -4.45 -2.18
N GLY A 129 -0.15 -4.39 -1.23
CA GLY A 129 -1.46 -5.02 -1.36
C GLY A 129 -2.28 -4.46 -2.53
N VAL A 130 -2.29 -3.13 -2.71
CA VAL A 130 -2.89 -2.46 -3.87
C VAL A 130 -2.34 -3.04 -5.17
N CYS A 131 -1.02 -3.11 -5.33
CA CYS A 131 -0.40 -3.64 -6.54
C CYS A 131 -0.81 -5.09 -6.84
N PHE A 132 -0.90 -5.95 -5.83
CA PHE A 132 -1.43 -7.31 -6.00
C PHE A 132 -2.92 -7.33 -6.34
N GLY A 133 -3.72 -6.40 -5.81
CA GLY A 133 -5.14 -6.27 -6.10
C GLY A 133 -5.43 -5.73 -7.51
N LEU A 134 -4.57 -4.88 -8.04
CA LEU A 134 -4.66 -4.36 -9.40
C LEU A 134 -4.27 -5.42 -10.43
N ALA A 135 -3.07 -6.02 -10.26
CA ALA A 135 -2.59 -7.11 -11.11
C ALA A 135 -1.43 -7.83 -10.39
N TRP A 136 -1.42 -9.16 -10.40
CA TRP A 136 -0.37 -9.93 -9.75
C TRP A 136 1.06 -9.62 -10.23
N PRO A 137 1.33 -9.30 -11.53
CA PRO A 137 2.68 -8.94 -11.96
C PRO A 137 3.17 -7.62 -11.35
N LEU A 138 2.26 -6.68 -11.08
CA LEU A 138 2.59 -5.42 -10.40
C LEU A 138 2.93 -5.67 -8.92
N GLY A 139 2.14 -6.52 -8.25
CA GLY A 139 2.42 -6.95 -6.89
C GLY A 139 3.74 -7.71 -6.77
N LEU A 140 4.02 -8.61 -7.71
CA LEU A 140 5.28 -9.35 -7.76
C LEU A 140 6.48 -8.44 -7.98
N THR A 141 6.39 -7.49 -8.93
CA THR A 141 7.43 -6.48 -9.16
C THR A 141 7.69 -5.68 -7.88
N TYR A 142 6.62 -5.20 -7.22
CA TYR A 142 6.72 -4.49 -5.96
C TYR A 142 7.46 -5.31 -4.89
N ALA A 143 7.05 -6.56 -4.70
CA ALA A 143 7.62 -7.45 -3.68
C ALA A 143 9.09 -7.76 -3.96
N LEU A 144 9.45 -8.09 -5.21
CA LEU A 144 10.83 -8.40 -5.59
C LEU A 144 11.76 -7.20 -5.40
N VAL A 145 11.34 -6.00 -5.80
CA VAL A 145 12.12 -4.78 -5.59
C VAL A 145 12.26 -4.49 -4.11
N TRP A 146 11.15 -4.56 -3.34
CA TRP A 146 11.19 -4.28 -1.91
C TRP A 146 12.10 -5.26 -1.16
N ILE A 147 11.97 -6.57 -1.42
CA ILE A 147 12.80 -7.61 -0.80
C ILE A 147 14.26 -7.45 -1.23
N GLY A 148 14.53 -7.27 -2.52
CA GLY A 148 15.88 -7.12 -3.06
C GLY A 148 16.64 -5.95 -2.44
N VAL A 149 16.02 -4.75 -2.41
CA VAL A 149 16.62 -3.55 -1.81
C VAL A 149 16.76 -3.72 -0.29
N LEU A 150 15.76 -4.31 0.39
CA LEU A 150 15.84 -4.53 1.84
C LEU A 150 16.93 -5.55 2.21
N ALA A 151 17.05 -6.64 1.46
CA ALA A 151 18.05 -7.69 1.71
C ALA A 151 19.48 -7.17 1.51
N THR A 152 19.71 -6.34 0.49
CA THR A 152 21.04 -5.82 0.16
C THR A 152 21.45 -4.65 1.05
N LEU A 153 20.57 -3.65 1.20
CA LEU A 153 20.91 -2.38 1.86
C LEU A 153 20.42 -2.29 3.32
N ARG A 154 19.45 -3.12 3.69
CA ARG A 154 18.82 -3.13 5.02
C ARG A 154 18.12 -1.81 5.39
N ILE A 155 17.74 -1.00 4.41
CA ILE A 155 17.07 0.29 4.58
C ILE A 155 15.63 0.18 4.07
N SER A 156 14.67 0.06 5.00
CA SER A 156 13.25 -0.16 4.65
C SER A 156 12.59 1.02 3.95
N SER A 157 13.01 2.26 4.23
CA SER A 157 12.48 3.46 3.56
C SER A 157 12.89 3.50 2.08
N LEU A 158 14.16 3.18 1.78
CA LEU A 158 14.64 3.10 0.42
C LEU A 158 13.96 1.96 -0.35
N ALA A 159 13.82 0.78 0.27
CA ALA A 159 13.10 -0.35 -0.30
C ALA A 159 11.66 0.03 -0.68
N GLY A 160 10.93 0.71 0.21
CA GLY A 160 9.57 1.16 -0.05
C GLY A 160 9.48 2.18 -1.18
N MET A 161 10.33 3.20 -1.19
CA MET A 161 10.36 4.21 -2.26
C MET A 161 10.73 3.61 -3.61
N SER A 162 11.71 2.71 -3.68
CA SER A 162 12.08 2.02 -4.92
C SER A 162 10.92 1.15 -5.43
N ALA A 163 10.26 0.40 -4.54
CA ALA A 163 9.17 -0.48 -4.93
C ALA A 163 7.97 0.27 -5.52
N VAL A 164 7.56 1.42 -4.94
CA VAL A 164 6.42 2.20 -5.47
C VAL A 164 6.73 2.77 -6.86
N VAL A 165 7.96 3.23 -7.09
CA VAL A 165 8.38 3.77 -8.38
C VAL A 165 8.47 2.66 -9.43
N CYS A 166 9.10 1.54 -9.09
CA CYS A 166 9.22 0.40 -10.01
C CYS A 166 7.86 -0.20 -10.38
N ALA A 167 6.90 -0.23 -9.46
CA ALA A 167 5.54 -0.70 -9.77
C ALA A 167 4.82 0.21 -10.76
N ALA A 168 4.95 1.54 -10.64
CA ALA A 168 4.38 2.48 -11.60
C ALA A 168 5.03 2.35 -13.00
N ILE A 169 6.35 2.17 -13.05
CA ILE A 169 7.09 1.92 -14.30
C ILE A 169 6.66 0.57 -14.90
N ALA A 170 6.57 -0.49 -14.10
CA ALA A 170 6.13 -1.80 -14.55
C ALA A 170 4.71 -1.77 -15.12
N ALA A 171 3.80 -0.98 -14.53
CA ALA A 171 2.45 -0.81 -15.06
C ALA A 171 2.47 -0.25 -16.49
N ALA A 172 3.33 0.73 -16.77
CA ALA A 172 3.47 1.29 -18.11
C ALA A 172 4.10 0.28 -19.09
N LEU A 173 5.16 -0.44 -18.67
CA LEU A 173 5.90 -1.35 -19.55
C LEU A 173 5.16 -2.67 -19.83
N LEU A 174 4.34 -3.14 -18.87
CA LEU A 174 3.60 -4.40 -18.99
C LEU A 174 2.19 -4.21 -19.57
N GLY A 175 1.82 -3.00 -20.02
CA GLY A 175 0.52 -2.74 -20.66
C GLY A 175 -0.64 -2.44 -19.70
N TYR A 176 -0.39 -2.34 -18.38
CA TYR A 176 -1.42 -1.95 -17.39
C TYR A 176 -1.63 -0.43 -17.34
N THR A 177 -1.76 0.20 -18.52
CA THR A 177 -1.75 1.65 -18.69
C THR A 177 -2.85 2.38 -17.92
N ALA A 178 -4.01 1.75 -17.74
CA ALA A 178 -5.12 2.29 -16.97
C ALA A 178 -4.76 2.55 -15.48
N PHE A 179 -3.80 1.82 -14.93
CA PHE A 179 -3.37 1.96 -13.53
C PHE A 179 -2.18 2.92 -13.35
N VAL A 180 -1.53 3.33 -14.44
CA VAL A 180 -0.36 4.23 -14.36
C VAL A 180 -0.67 5.54 -13.62
N PRO A 181 -1.78 6.25 -13.90
CA PRO A 181 -2.06 7.51 -13.21
C PRO A 181 -2.16 7.36 -11.70
N VAL A 182 -2.92 6.37 -11.20
CA VAL A 182 -3.08 6.16 -9.76
C VAL A 182 -1.78 5.72 -9.10
N LEU A 183 -1.00 4.83 -9.73
CA LEU A 183 0.28 4.38 -9.19
C LEU A 183 1.32 5.51 -9.14
N VAL A 184 1.34 6.40 -10.13
CA VAL A 184 2.18 7.61 -10.10
C VAL A 184 1.78 8.54 -8.96
N LEU A 185 0.48 8.82 -8.80
CA LEU A 185 -0.02 9.66 -7.69
C LEU A 185 0.34 9.06 -6.32
N ILE A 186 0.17 7.74 -6.17
CA ILE A 186 0.57 7.03 -4.94
C ILE A 186 2.09 7.10 -4.73
N ALA A 187 2.89 6.93 -5.78
CA ALA A 187 4.35 7.03 -5.67
C ALA A 187 4.78 8.42 -5.22
N LEU A 188 4.21 9.48 -5.80
CA LEU A 188 4.48 10.86 -5.38
C LEU A 188 4.11 11.10 -3.92
N LEU A 189 2.94 10.62 -3.49
CA LEU A 189 2.50 10.71 -2.10
C LEU A 189 3.45 9.97 -1.15
N VAL A 190 3.82 8.73 -1.48
CA VAL A 190 4.73 7.92 -0.65
C VAL A 190 6.10 8.58 -0.55
N ILE A 191 6.66 9.09 -1.66
CA ILE A 191 7.94 9.80 -1.67
C ILE A 191 7.84 11.06 -0.79
N TRP A 192 6.76 11.84 -0.93
CA TRP A 192 6.54 13.03 -0.09
C TRP A 192 6.47 12.68 1.41
N LEU A 193 5.78 11.59 1.78
CA LEU A 193 5.72 11.10 3.15
C LEU A 193 7.07 10.58 3.67
N HIS A 194 8.00 10.27 2.77
CA HIS A 194 9.37 9.86 3.10
C HIS A 194 10.39 11.01 3.14
N ARG A 195 9.98 12.29 3.00
CA ARG A 195 10.90 13.44 2.99
C ARG A 195 11.89 13.47 4.15
N ALA A 196 11.47 13.11 5.36
CA ALA A 196 12.37 13.02 6.51
C ALA A 196 13.36 11.83 6.40
N ASN A 197 12.95 10.72 5.76
CA ASN A 197 13.86 9.61 5.48
C ASN A 197 14.87 10.00 4.40
N ILE A 198 14.43 10.70 3.35
CA ILE A 198 15.29 11.20 2.27
C ILE A 198 16.37 12.14 2.85
N ALA A 199 15.98 13.05 3.74
CA ALA A 199 16.92 13.94 4.41
C ALA A 199 17.97 13.16 5.25
N ARG A 200 17.57 12.09 5.97
CA ARG A 200 18.51 11.23 6.69
C ARG A 200 19.37 10.37 5.76
N LEU A 201 18.79 9.87 4.65
CA LEU A 201 19.56 9.16 3.62
C LEU A 201 20.67 10.01 3.04
N ALA A 202 20.39 11.27 2.70
CA ALA A 202 21.38 12.21 2.18
C ALA A 202 22.54 12.50 3.16
N LYS A 203 22.26 12.36 4.48
CA LYS A 203 23.28 12.52 5.54
C LYS A 203 23.94 11.19 5.96
N GLY A 204 23.53 10.05 5.40
CA GLY A 204 24.01 8.73 5.85
C GLY A 204 23.46 8.28 7.21
N GLU A 205 22.42 8.95 7.74
CA GLU A 205 21.85 8.75 9.08
C GLU A 205 20.59 7.87 9.09
N GLU A 206 20.14 7.36 7.95
CA GLU A 206 18.92 6.55 7.90
C GLU A 206 19.14 5.18 8.56
N PRO A 207 18.32 4.81 9.57
CA PRO A 207 18.55 3.60 10.33
C PRO A 207 18.41 2.33 9.49
N LYS A 208 19.36 1.41 9.62
CA LYS A 208 19.28 0.07 9.01
C LYS A 208 18.40 -0.85 9.87
N VAL A 209 17.63 -1.71 9.22
CA VAL A 209 16.82 -2.73 9.90
C VAL A 209 17.74 -3.72 10.60
N GLY A 210 17.48 -3.99 11.90
CA GLY A 210 18.28 -4.88 12.73
C GLY A 210 19.63 -4.32 13.20
N ALA A 211 19.92 -3.05 13.01
CA ALA A 211 21.07 -2.43 13.68
C ALA A 211 20.77 -2.34 15.19
N LYS A 212 21.70 -2.80 16.02
CA LYS A 212 21.67 -2.52 17.47
C LYS A 212 21.87 -1.01 17.67
N LYS A 213 21.09 -0.41 18.57
CA LYS A 213 21.36 0.93 19.06
C LYS A 213 22.61 0.91 19.91
#